data_144f4f293479f96614e848ec67e1c4fc
#
_entry.id   144f4f293479f96614e848ec67e1c4fc
#
_cell.length_a   1.000
_cell.length_b   1.000
_cell.length_c   1.000
_cell.angle_alpha   90.00
_cell.angle_beta   90.00
_cell.angle_gamma   90.00
#
_symmetry.space_group_name_H-M   'P 1'
#
loop_
_entity.id
_entity.type
_entity.pdbx_description
1 polymer ?
#
loop_
_entity_poly.entity_id
_entity_poly.type
_entity_poly.pdbx_seq_one_letter_code
_entity_poly.pdbx_strand_id
1 'polypeptide(L)'
;MKFVRNMIAAVCAAGCFLGLTPMLAFAEVKDENGNVIETVNCGEFEYSVMVDSEEGDGRAACVEKYNGSAEDVVIPEQMNGLTVIAIGDSAFAGNYTIRSVTLPSSLMGIGTHAFAECTALENYYVAENSAIFSSKDGVLYAHDDTWLVRYPIPKIPAELEIPEGVVLIGDNAFSYSDVLTSVKFPSTLKTIAAAAFSNDIALTEITIPETVTSIPDFCFYGCSALSSVTLHDNITGIGEGAFAMTALEKFTIPAACTYIDQIAFAQTKLSYIKIPSTVTEIGDLAFGYRLNVRDELAADQSFTIYGDIGSAAETYAKDVANGNLFNFIAIGDVANQTTDVTTTAKSEDAPDAADSTDETTTTTTKASESALTTTEPAKAVLPSKTRNLMITVIACGAAVLIGIIAAIVAVLRKQKKS
;
A
#
# COMPACT_ATOMS: atom_id res chain seq x y z
N MET A 1 37.82 -5.32 -2.98
CA MET A 1 37.18 -6.63 -2.86
C MET A 1 36.79 -7.00 -1.44
N LYS A 2 37.61 -6.76 -0.39
CA LYS A 2 37.19 -6.99 1.01
C LYS A 2 36.07 -6.06 1.46
N PHE A 3 36.11 -4.80 1.09
CA PHE A 3 35.10 -3.77 1.34
C PHE A 3 33.71 -4.22 0.87
N VAL A 4 33.59 -4.59 -0.40
CA VAL A 4 32.34 -5.10 -0.99
C VAL A 4 31.83 -6.34 -0.28
N ARG A 5 32.72 -7.24 0.13
CA ARG A 5 32.39 -8.49 0.83
C ARG A 5 31.89 -8.26 2.26
N ASN A 6 32.43 -7.26 2.96
CA ASN A 6 32.00 -6.93 4.33
C ASN A 6 30.68 -6.14 4.33
N MET A 7 30.47 -5.26 3.34
CA MET A 7 29.18 -4.59 3.15
C MET A 7 28.08 -5.60 2.79
N ILE A 8 28.36 -6.54 1.88
CA ILE A 8 27.41 -7.64 1.58
C ILE A 8 27.13 -8.48 2.83
N ALA A 9 28.16 -8.76 3.68
CA ALA A 9 28.00 -9.52 4.91
C ALA A 9 27.17 -8.76 5.97
N ALA A 10 27.34 -7.44 6.10
CA ALA A 10 26.55 -6.60 6.99
C ALA A 10 25.09 -6.51 6.56
N VAL A 11 24.86 -6.42 5.26
CA VAL A 11 23.52 -6.43 4.62
C VAL A 11 22.83 -7.79 4.80
N CYS A 12 23.57 -8.90 4.62
CA CYS A 12 23.04 -10.25 4.85
C CYS A 12 22.79 -10.55 6.34
N ALA A 13 23.59 -10.01 7.25
CA ALA A 13 23.44 -10.25 8.69
C ALA A 13 22.26 -9.49 9.31
N ALA A 14 21.91 -8.30 8.80
CA ALA A 14 20.75 -7.54 9.25
C ALA A 14 19.42 -8.11 8.73
N GLY A 15 19.42 -8.85 7.61
CA GLY A 15 18.24 -9.42 6.98
C GLY A 15 17.75 -10.77 7.52
N CYS A 16 18.47 -11.39 8.47
CA CYS A 16 18.11 -12.73 8.96
C CYS A 16 17.13 -12.79 10.15
N PHE A 17 16.73 -11.65 10.70
CA PHE A 17 15.74 -11.61 11.77
C PHE A 17 14.53 -10.77 11.30
N LEU A 18 13.40 -11.44 11.07
CA LEU A 18 12.08 -10.86 10.79
C LEU A 18 11.64 -10.71 9.32
N GLY A 19 11.92 -11.63 8.40
CA GLY A 19 11.10 -11.75 7.18
C GLY A 19 10.93 -10.49 6.29
N LEU A 20 11.59 -9.40 6.63
CA LEU A 20 11.65 -8.14 5.91
C LEU A 20 13.06 -8.01 5.34
N THR A 21 13.18 -8.17 4.04
CA THR A 21 14.40 -7.73 3.36
C THR A 21 14.46 -6.21 3.47
N PRO A 22 15.49 -5.63 4.08
CA PRO A 22 15.80 -4.26 3.80
C PRO A 22 16.31 -4.25 2.34
N MET A 23 15.53 -3.80 1.37
CA MET A 23 16.12 -3.00 0.33
C MET A 23 16.84 -1.91 1.13
N LEU A 24 18.17 -1.93 1.05
CA LEU A 24 19.08 -1.12 1.83
C LEU A 24 18.48 0.28 2.04
N ALA A 25 17.92 0.54 3.21
CA ALA A 25 17.73 1.90 3.66
C ALA A 25 19.15 2.45 3.84
N PHE A 26 19.66 3.08 2.81
CA PHE A 26 20.88 3.86 2.92
C PHE A 26 20.54 5.02 3.85
N ALA A 27 20.99 4.93 5.09
CA ALA A 27 20.90 6.05 5.99
C ALA A 27 21.56 7.24 5.29
N GLU A 28 20.87 8.39 5.27
CA GLU A 28 21.51 9.67 4.94
C GLU A 28 22.87 9.70 5.64
N VAL A 29 23.94 9.85 4.87
CA VAL A 29 25.26 9.97 5.46
C VAL A 29 25.25 11.29 6.21
N LYS A 30 25.19 11.20 7.53
CA LYS A 30 25.32 12.35 8.42
C LYS A 30 26.77 12.45 8.85
N ASP A 31 27.29 13.66 8.91
CA ASP A 31 28.57 13.91 9.54
C ASP A 31 28.52 13.52 11.04
N GLU A 32 29.65 13.57 11.72
CA GLU A 32 29.76 13.28 13.17
C GLU A 32 28.87 14.17 14.06
N ASN A 33 28.28 15.24 13.50
CA ASN A 33 27.35 16.17 14.15
C ASN A 33 25.89 15.93 13.75
N GLY A 34 25.60 14.95 12.88
CA GLY A 34 24.26 14.60 12.41
C GLY A 34 23.73 15.47 11.28
N ASN A 35 24.58 16.28 10.61
CA ASN A 35 24.18 17.06 9.46
C ASN A 35 24.25 16.20 8.21
N VAL A 36 23.27 16.36 7.29
CA VAL A 36 23.30 15.71 5.97
C VAL A 36 24.56 16.17 5.24
N ILE A 37 25.36 15.22 4.75
CA ILE A 37 26.54 15.54 3.94
C ILE A 37 26.06 16.20 2.65
N GLU A 38 26.63 17.34 2.31
CA GLU A 38 26.27 18.11 1.12
C GLU A 38 26.29 17.24 -0.13
N THR A 39 25.20 17.32 -0.92
CA THR A 39 25.18 16.73 -2.24
C THR A 39 26.13 17.47 -3.17
N VAL A 40 26.82 16.73 -4.02
CA VAL A 40 27.77 17.24 -5.00
C VAL A 40 27.20 17.07 -6.40
N ASN A 41 27.31 18.11 -7.22
CA ASN A 41 26.89 18.05 -8.62
C ASN A 41 27.95 17.36 -9.50
N CYS A 42 27.48 16.45 -10.36
CA CYS A 42 28.28 15.84 -11.42
C CYS A 42 27.44 15.77 -12.70
N GLY A 43 27.56 16.79 -13.55
CA GLY A 43 26.73 16.93 -14.74
C GLY A 43 25.26 17.11 -14.39
N GLU A 44 24.41 16.19 -14.84
CA GLU A 44 22.96 16.18 -14.57
C GLU A 44 22.60 15.46 -13.28
N PHE A 45 23.59 14.92 -12.54
CA PHE A 45 23.36 14.17 -11.30
C PHE A 45 23.79 14.97 -10.07
N GLU A 46 23.02 14.85 -9.01
CA GLU A 46 23.44 15.16 -7.65
C GLU A 46 23.73 13.85 -6.94
N TYR A 47 24.84 13.78 -6.21
CA TYR A 47 25.20 12.59 -5.45
C TYR A 47 25.71 12.95 -4.05
N SER A 48 25.51 12.06 -3.09
CA SER A 48 26.12 12.11 -1.77
C SER A 48 27.35 11.19 -1.72
N VAL A 49 28.26 11.49 -0.78
CA VAL A 49 29.45 10.69 -0.55
C VAL A 49 29.20 9.75 0.62
N MET A 50 29.15 8.46 0.34
CA MET A 50 29.11 7.41 1.34
C MET A 50 30.53 7.08 1.84
N VAL A 51 30.70 6.94 3.15
CA VAL A 51 31.98 6.60 3.77
C VAL A 51 31.83 5.31 4.54
N ASP A 52 32.73 4.35 4.35
CA ASP A 52 32.83 3.20 5.22
C ASP A 52 33.56 3.59 6.50
N SER A 53 32.85 3.54 7.62
CA SER A 53 33.39 3.94 8.93
C SER A 53 34.41 2.93 9.52
N GLU A 54 34.50 1.71 8.98
CA GLU A 54 35.31 0.65 9.56
C GLU A 54 36.71 0.53 8.94
N GLU A 55 36.95 0.98 7.69
CA GLU A 55 38.24 0.86 6.98
C GLU A 55 38.80 2.16 6.37
N GLY A 56 38.38 3.34 6.81
CA GLY A 56 39.12 4.62 6.69
C GLY A 56 39.21 5.31 5.32
N ASP A 57 39.19 4.64 4.18
CA ASP A 57 39.32 5.22 2.85
C ASP A 57 38.26 4.76 1.82
N GLY A 58 37.29 3.97 2.25
CA GLY A 58 36.23 3.47 1.40
C GLY A 58 35.17 4.55 1.10
N ARG A 59 35.41 5.42 0.13
CA ARG A 59 34.42 6.42 -0.33
C ARG A 59 33.76 5.96 -1.60
N ALA A 60 32.43 6.13 -1.66
CA ALA A 60 31.61 5.79 -2.82
C ALA A 60 30.54 6.86 -3.05
N ALA A 61 29.88 6.85 -4.20
CA ALA A 61 28.82 7.78 -4.53
C ALA A 61 27.44 7.10 -4.45
N CYS A 62 26.47 7.81 -3.87
CA CYS A 62 25.05 7.53 -3.95
C CYS A 62 24.38 8.61 -4.81
N VAL A 63 23.71 8.23 -5.88
CA VAL A 63 22.94 9.17 -6.72
C VAL A 63 21.70 9.60 -5.97
N GLU A 64 21.61 10.86 -5.59
CA GLU A 64 20.48 11.41 -4.82
C GLU A 64 19.43 12.02 -5.73
N LYS A 65 19.83 12.54 -6.90
CA LYS A 65 18.89 13.16 -7.81
C LYS A 65 19.42 13.22 -9.23
N TYR A 66 18.51 13.04 -10.18
CA TYR A 66 18.73 13.32 -11.60
C TYR A 66 17.98 14.59 -12.00
N ASN A 67 18.70 15.59 -12.51
CA ASN A 67 18.18 16.90 -12.95
C ASN A 67 18.17 17.06 -14.47
N GLY A 68 18.53 16.01 -15.22
CA GLY A 68 18.61 16.04 -16.67
C GLY A 68 17.23 15.87 -17.34
N SER A 69 17.24 15.96 -18.67
CA SER A 69 16.07 15.83 -19.53
C SER A 69 16.21 14.79 -20.64
N ALA A 70 17.28 13.97 -20.58
CA ALA A 70 17.48 12.92 -21.57
C ALA A 70 16.41 11.83 -21.47
N GLU A 71 16.01 11.27 -22.62
CA GLU A 71 15.11 10.12 -22.69
C GLU A 71 15.85 8.82 -22.32
N ASP A 72 17.12 8.72 -22.69
CA ASP A 72 17.99 7.58 -22.39
C ASP A 72 19.09 8.03 -21.42
N VAL A 73 19.01 7.55 -20.19
CA VAL A 73 19.92 7.95 -19.11
C VAL A 73 20.92 6.84 -18.83
N VAL A 74 22.21 7.19 -18.86
CA VAL A 74 23.28 6.28 -18.44
C VAL A 74 23.84 6.79 -17.12
N ILE A 75 23.66 6.03 -16.05
CA ILE A 75 24.29 6.31 -14.77
C ILE A 75 25.75 5.87 -14.87
N PRO A 76 26.72 6.78 -14.68
CA PRO A 76 28.14 6.45 -14.88
C PRO A 76 28.66 5.52 -13.77
N GLU A 77 29.69 4.72 -14.08
CA GLU A 77 30.38 3.88 -13.09
C GLU A 77 31.04 4.71 -11.98
N GLN A 78 31.42 5.98 -12.29
CA GLN A 78 32.07 6.87 -11.34
C GLN A 78 31.57 8.31 -11.48
N MET A 79 31.45 9.00 -10.34
CA MET A 79 31.18 10.43 -10.23
C MET A 79 32.32 11.11 -9.49
N ASN A 80 33.01 12.04 -10.17
CA ASN A 80 34.22 12.74 -9.63
C ASN A 80 35.27 11.77 -9.02
N GLY A 81 35.45 10.60 -9.63
CA GLY A 81 36.40 9.59 -9.18
C GLY A 81 35.89 8.65 -8.08
N LEU A 82 34.66 8.84 -7.62
CA LEU A 82 34.01 7.94 -6.67
C LEU A 82 33.14 6.90 -7.40
N THR A 83 33.27 5.63 -7.05
CA THR A 83 32.47 4.56 -7.63
C THR A 83 31.00 4.72 -7.22
N VAL A 84 30.08 4.67 -8.17
CA VAL A 84 28.64 4.73 -7.91
C VAL A 84 28.17 3.35 -7.46
N ILE A 85 27.72 3.26 -6.21
CA ILE A 85 27.26 1.99 -5.62
C ILE A 85 25.79 2.00 -5.24
N ALA A 86 25.15 3.17 -5.19
CA ALA A 86 23.78 3.30 -4.78
C ALA A 86 23.02 4.36 -5.58
N ILE A 87 21.71 4.16 -5.68
CA ILE A 87 20.73 5.15 -6.09
C ILE A 87 19.85 5.43 -4.88
N GLY A 88 19.74 6.68 -4.45
CA GLY A 88 18.97 7.10 -3.30
C GLY A 88 17.47 7.04 -3.50
N ASP A 89 16.73 7.23 -2.42
CA ASP A 89 15.29 7.29 -2.45
C ASP A 89 14.82 8.45 -3.34
N SER A 90 13.84 8.16 -4.20
CA SER A 90 13.23 9.16 -5.09
C SER A 90 14.17 9.84 -6.07
N ALA A 91 15.39 9.33 -6.32
CA ALA A 91 16.42 9.96 -7.15
C ALA A 91 15.94 10.32 -8.58
N PHE A 92 15.02 9.55 -9.13
CA PHE A 92 14.40 9.77 -10.45
C PHE A 92 12.88 9.94 -10.38
N ALA A 93 12.31 9.97 -9.17
CA ALA A 93 10.86 9.95 -9.00
C ALA A 93 10.17 11.10 -9.75
N GLY A 94 9.00 10.81 -10.35
CA GLY A 94 8.22 11.79 -11.11
C GLY A 94 8.86 12.22 -12.42
N ASN A 95 9.83 11.48 -12.94
CA ASN A 95 10.40 11.77 -14.24
C ASN A 95 9.54 11.12 -15.35
N TYR A 96 8.82 11.95 -16.10
CA TYR A 96 7.91 11.52 -17.16
C TYR A 96 8.54 11.49 -18.56
N THR A 97 9.85 11.73 -18.68
CA THR A 97 10.54 11.82 -19.96
C THR A 97 11.53 10.67 -20.21
N ILE A 98 12.08 10.09 -19.15
CA ILE A 98 13.02 8.98 -19.23
C ILE A 98 12.34 7.75 -19.82
N ARG A 99 12.89 7.20 -20.90
CA ARG A 99 12.45 5.96 -21.55
C ARG A 99 13.35 4.78 -21.22
N SER A 100 14.64 5.04 -20.99
CA SER A 100 15.54 3.99 -20.55
C SER A 100 16.56 4.47 -19.53
N VAL A 101 16.94 3.56 -18.62
CA VAL A 101 18.01 3.79 -17.65
C VAL A 101 19.01 2.65 -17.73
N THR A 102 20.30 2.97 -17.91
CA THR A 102 21.41 2.03 -17.81
C THR A 102 22.06 2.16 -16.45
N LEU A 103 22.06 1.08 -15.69
CA LEU A 103 22.63 0.97 -14.35
C LEU A 103 24.10 0.54 -14.43
N PRO A 104 25.01 1.12 -13.63
CA PRO A 104 26.42 0.72 -13.62
C PRO A 104 26.61 -0.68 -13.01
N SER A 105 27.68 -1.35 -13.41
CA SER A 105 28.02 -2.70 -12.92
C SER A 105 28.35 -2.74 -11.44
N SER A 106 28.81 -1.60 -10.91
CA SER A 106 29.20 -1.40 -9.51
C SER A 106 27.99 -1.21 -8.56
N LEU A 107 26.77 -1.07 -9.09
CA LEU A 107 25.58 -0.78 -8.30
C LEU A 107 25.27 -1.91 -7.34
N MET A 108 25.01 -1.57 -6.07
CA MET A 108 24.72 -2.50 -4.99
C MET A 108 23.31 -2.32 -4.42
N GLY A 109 22.72 -1.13 -4.59
CA GLY A 109 21.38 -0.85 -4.04
C GLY A 109 20.65 0.25 -4.78
N ILE A 110 19.32 0.16 -4.70
CA ILE A 110 18.37 1.13 -5.26
C ILE A 110 17.36 1.46 -4.18
N GLY A 111 17.16 2.74 -3.92
CA GLY A 111 16.21 3.25 -2.93
C GLY A 111 14.77 2.94 -3.27
N THR A 112 13.92 2.95 -2.25
CA THR A 112 12.53 2.45 -2.30
C THR A 112 11.70 3.10 -3.41
N HIS A 113 11.75 4.43 -3.55
CA HIS A 113 10.98 5.19 -4.53
C HIS A 113 11.85 5.74 -5.68
N ALA A 114 13.05 5.18 -5.88
CA ALA A 114 14.04 5.73 -6.81
C ALA A 114 13.47 6.04 -8.21
N PHE A 115 12.57 5.21 -8.72
CA PHE A 115 11.92 5.35 -10.03
C PHE A 115 10.39 5.41 -9.92
N ALA A 116 9.85 5.86 -8.78
CA ALA A 116 8.40 6.00 -8.62
C ALA A 116 7.85 7.00 -9.66
N GLU A 117 6.67 6.72 -10.20
CA GLU A 117 5.98 7.57 -11.19
C GLU A 117 6.78 7.84 -12.48
N CYS A 118 7.81 7.05 -12.81
CA CYS A 118 8.49 7.15 -14.10
C CYS A 118 7.63 6.51 -15.20
N THR A 119 6.51 7.14 -15.53
CA THR A 119 5.47 6.54 -16.39
C THR A 119 5.87 6.37 -17.86
N ALA A 120 6.96 6.99 -18.31
CA ALA A 120 7.52 6.80 -19.65
C ALA A 120 8.63 5.74 -19.70
N LEU A 121 9.11 5.24 -18.55
CA LEU A 121 10.26 4.34 -18.47
C LEU A 121 9.90 2.95 -18.98
N GLU A 122 10.45 2.60 -20.15
CA GLU A 122 10.18 1.35 -20.87
C GLU A 122 11.27 0.28 -20.58
N ASN A 123 12.52 0.68 -20.29
CA ASN A 123 13.60 -0.28 -20.18
C ASN A 123 14.59 0.08 -19.08
N TYR A 124 14.90 -0.92 -18.26
CA TYR A 124 16.12 -0.96 -17.47
C TYR A 124 17.18 -1.75 -18.24
N TYR A 125 18.36 -1.22 -18.32
CA TYR A 125 19.57 -1.91 -18.77
C TYR A 125 20.56 -1.99 -17.61
N VAL A 126 21.28 -3.08 -17.53
CA VAL A 126 22.32 -3.29 -16.52
C VAL A 126 23.64 -3.51 -17.25
N ALA A 127 24.70 -2.79 -16.85
CA ALA A 127 26.03 -2.95 -17.44
C ALA A 127 26.55 -4.38 -17.23
N GLU A 128 27.37 -4.85 -18.16
CA GLU A 128 27.99 -6.19 -18.08
C GLU A 128 28.77 -6.35 -16.77
N ASN A 129 28.80 -7.58 -16.26
CA ASN A 129 29.49 -7.98 -15.03
C ASN A 129 28.92 -7.37 -13.72
N SER A 130 27.70 -6.88 -13.72
CA SER A 130 27.01 -6.59 -12.46
C SER A 130 26.88 -7.86 -11.62
N ALA A 131 27.22 -7.74 -10.32
CA ALA A 131 27.17 -8.87 -9.38
C ALA A 131 25.78 -9.03 -8.72
N ILE A 132 24.92 -8.02 -8.81
CA ILE A 132 23.65 -7.98 -8.07
C ILE A 132 22.46 -7.87 -9.00
N PHE A 133 22.51 -6.95 -9.97
CA PHE A 133 21.38 -6.66 -10.84
C PHE A 133 21.53 -7.29 -12.23
N SER A 134 20.41 -7.60 -12.82
CA SER A 134 20.27 -8.05 -14.21
C SER A 134 19.03 -7.42 -14.83
N SER A 135 18.94 -7.42 -16.16
CA SER A 135 17.70 -7.02 -16.84
C SER A 135 17.30 -8.02 -17.91
N LYS A 136 16.01 -8.33 -17.98
CA LYS A 136 15.40 -9.18 -19.01
C LYS A 136 14.18 -8.47 -19.59
N ASP A 137 14.16 -8.29 -20.89
CA ASP A 137 13.08 -7.61 -21.61
C ASP A 137 12.75 -6.21 -21.04
N GLY A 138 13.78 -5.55 -20.45
CA GLY A 138 13.66 -4.25 -19.80
C GLY A 138 13.17 -4.30 -18.35
N VAL A 139 12.78 -5.45 -17.83
CA VAL A 139 12.43 -5.65 -16.42
C VAL A 139 13.70 -5.78 -15.59
N LEU A 140 13.75 -5.12 -14.45
CA LEU A 140 14.91 -5.14 -13.54
C LEU A 140 14.76 -6.26 -12.52
N TYR A 141 15.78 -7.11 -12.45
CA TYR A 141 15.91 -8.20 -11.49
C TYR A 141 17.17 -8.04 -10.64
N ALA A 142 17.22 -8.81 -9.56
CA ALA A 142 18.41 -8.97 -8.73
C ALA A 142 18.56 -10.43 -8.27
N HIS A 143 19.75 -10.76 -7.72
CA HIS A 143 20.05 -12.07 -7.13
C HIS A 143 19.72 -13.26 -8.04
N ASP A 144 20.38 -13.32 -9.20
CA ASP A 144 20.17 -14.36 -10.21
C ASP A 144 18.71 -14.47 -10.66
N ASP A 145 18.08 -13.30 -10.86
CA ASP A 145 16.69 -13.15 -11.33
C ASP A 145 15.61 -13.69 -10.37
N THR A 146 15.99 -14.02 -9.14
CA THR A 146 15.02 -14.48 -8.14
C THR A 146 14.24 -13.34 -7.49
N TRP A 147 14.73 -12.10 -7.59
CA TRP A 147 14.06 -10.90 -7.12
C TRP A 147 13.62 -10.05 -8.31
N LEU A 148 12.33 -9.83 -8.45
CA LEU A 148 11.78 -8.87 -9.39
C LEU A 148 11.79 -7.49 -8.72
N VAL A 149 12.75 -6.64 -9.10
CA VAL A 149 12.98 -5.34 -8.45
C VAL A 149 12.02 -4.28 -8.99
N ARG A 150 11.91 -4.17 -10.33
CA ARG A 150 11.06 -3.17 -10.98
C ARG A 150 10.55 -3.68 -12.31
N TYR A 151 9.26 -3.48 -12.55
CA TYR A 151 8.64 -3.69 -13.85
C TYR A 151 8.35 -2.33 -14.50
N PRO A 152 8.79 -2.07 -15.74
CA PRO A 152 8.50 -0.81 -16.41
C PRO A 152 7.00 -0.60 -16.59
N ILE A 153 6.45 0.51 -16.09
CA ILE A 153 5.00 0.79 -16.09
C ILE A 153 4.38 0.61 -17.49
N PRO A 154 4.96 1.18 -18.59
CA PRO A 154 4.38 1.06 -19.94
C PRO A 154 4.34 -0.37 -20.47
N LYS A 155 5.08 -1.31 -19.88
CA LYS A 155 5.13 -2.71 -20.30
C LYS A 155 4.24 -3.63 -19.48
N ILE A 156 3.64 -3.15 -18.39
CA ILE A 156 2.75 -3.96 -17.55
C ILE A 156 1.52 -4.36 -18.41
N PRO A 157 1.27 -5.67 -18.62
CA PRO A 157 0.08 -6.11 -19.32
C PRO A 157 -1.16 -6.05 -18.42
N ALA A 158 -2.35 -6.09 -19.00
CA ALA A 158 -3.60 -6.15 -18.23
C ALA A 158 -3.67 -7.41 -17.35
N GLU A 159 -3.23 -8.54 -17.88
CA GLU A 159 -3.11 -9.81 -17.16
C GLU A 159 -1.63 -10.17 -17.09
N LEU A 160 -1.05 -10.13 -15.89
CA LEU A 160 0.36 -10.38 -15.67
C LEU A 160 0.59 -11.78 -15.12
N GLU A 161 1.46 -12.54 -15.76
CA GLU A 161 2.01 -13.79 -15.21
C GLU A 161 3.46 -13.55 -14.80
N ILE A 162 3.76 -13.62 -13.49
CA ILE A 162 5.12 -13.48 -12.98
C ILE A 162 5.87 -14.79 -13.18
N PRO A 163 7.08 -14.79 -13.74
CA PRO A 163 7.82 -15.99 -14.07
C PRO A 163 8.11 -16.89 -12.85
N GLU A 164 8.07 -18.22 -13.06
CA GLU A 164 8.59 -19.17 -12.06
C GLU A 164 10.07 -18.91 -11.79
N GLY A 165 10.48 -19.09 -10.55
CA GLY A 165 11.81 -18.75 -10.06
C GLY A 165 11.86 -17.42 -9.29
N VAL A 166 10.90 -16.51 -9.51
CA VAL A 166 10.77 -15.30 -8.69
C VAL A 166 10.35 -15.68 -7.28
N VAL A 167 11.15 -15.28 -6.30
CA VAL A 167 10.96 -15.53 -4.86
C VAL A 167 10.50 -14.28 -4.14
N LEU A 168 10.90 -13.10 -4.64
CA LEU A 168 10.57 -11.81 -4.06
C LEU A 168 10.12 -10.81 -5.12
N ILE A 169 9.05 -10.08 -4.83
CA ILE A 169 8.60 -8.88 -5.55
C ILE A 169 9.02 -7.67 -4.73
N GLY A 170 9.79 -6.78 -5.35
CA GLY A 170 10.39 -5.60 -4.69
C GLY A 170 9.39 -4.50 -4.34
N ASP A 171 9.87 -3.54 -3.55
CA ASP A 171 9.08 -2.36 -3.18
C ASP A 171 8.66 -1.58 -4.44
N ASN A 172 7.38 -1.23 -4.52
CA ASN A 172 6.80 -0.51 -5.66
C ASN A 172 7.05 -1.18 -7.04
N ALA A 173 7.25 -2.50 -7.11
CA ALA A 173 7.68 -3.19 -8.32
C ALA A 173 6.72 -2.99 -9.51
N PHE A 174 5.42 -2.88 -9.27
CA PHE A 174 4.36 -2.70 -10.26
C PHE A 174 3.56 -1.41 -10.07
N SER A 175 3.87 -0.61 -9.05
CA SER A 175 3.06 0.53 -8.65
C SER A 175 2.73 1.51 -9.80
N TYR A 176 1.55 2.16 -9.70
CA TYR A 176 1.03 3.17 -10.63
C TYR A 176 0.62 2.62 -12.00
N SER A 177 0.22 1.35 -12.11
CA SER A 177 -0.37 0.82 -13.34
C SER A 177 -1.85 1.22 -13.44
N ASP A 178 -2.22 1.74 -14.59
CA ASP A 178 -3.60 2.03 -14.96
C ASP A 178 -4.24 0.95 -15.85
N VAL A 179 -3.48 -0.14 -16.12
CA VAL A 179 -3.90 -1.22 -17.02
C VAL A 179 -3.92 -2.60 -16.38
N LEU A 180 -3.15 -2.84 -15.29
CA LEU A 180 -3.06 -4.13 -14.62
C LEU A 180 -4.40 -4.49 -13.98
N THR A 181 -5.04 -5.56 -14.44
CA THR A 181 -6.36 -6.02 -13.93
C THR A 181 -6.25 -7.25 -13.04
N SER A 182 -5.27 -8.12 -13.30
CA SER A 182 -5.03 -9.34 -12.54
C SER A 182 -3.57 -9.78 -12.57
N VAL A 183 -3.15 -10.52 -11.54
CA VAL A 183 -1.79 -11.06 -11.39
C VAL A 183 -1.84 -12.53 -11.07
N LYS A 184 -1.07 -13.33 -11.82
CA LYS A 184 -0.79 -14.71 -11.50
C LYS A 184 0.61 -14.83 -10.91
N PHE A 185 0.68 -15.19 -9.65
CA PHE A 185 1.93 -15.35 -8.91
C PHE A 185 2.56 -16.72 -9.17
N PRO A 186 3.91 -16.82 -9.17
CA PRO A 186 4.60 -18.10 -9.27
C PRO A 186 4.52 -18.89 -7.97
N SER A 187 4.64 -20.21 -8.06
CA SER A 187 4.67 -21.12 -6.91
C SER A 187 5.89 -20.90 -6.00
N THR A 188 6.94 -20.28 -6.53
CA THR A 188 8.19 -19.96 -5.84
C THR A 188 8.14 -18.69 -4.99
N LEU A 189 7.12 -17.85 -5.15
CA LEU A 189 7.02 -16.56 -4.46
C LEU A 189 6.90 -16.76 -2.94
N LYS A 190 7.71 -16.04 -2.17
CA LYS A 190 7.70 -16.04 -0.69
C LYS A 190 7.41 -14.68 -0.10
N THR A 191 7.80 -13.61 -0.80
CA THR A 191 7.73 -12.27 -0.26
C THR A 191 7.21 -11.30 -1.30
N ILE A 192 6.27 -10.48 -0.88
CA ILE A 192 5.85 -9.25 -1.57
C ILE A 192 6.32 -8.12 -0.69
N ALA A 193 7.01 -7.12 -1.24
CA ALA A 193 7.52 -5.99 -0.47
C ALA A 193 6.51 -4.83 -0.43
N ALA A 194 6.84 -3.76 0.32
CA ALA A 194 5.95 -2.65 0.55
C ALA A 194 5.54 -1.95 -0.77
N ALA A 195 4.29 -1.49 -0.83
CA ALA A 195 3.73 -0.75 -1.96
C ALA A 195 3.86 -1.45 -3.34
N ALA A 196 4.11 -2.77 -3.39
CA ALA A 196 4.42 -3.49 -4.63
C ALA A 196 3.39 -3.28 -5.74
N PHE A 197 2.12 -3.10 -5.39
CA PHE A 197 0.99 -2.85 -6.30
C PHE A 197 0.25 -1.55 -5.95
N SER A 198 0.90 -0.62 -5.27
CA SER A 198 0.26 0.64 -4.85
C SER A 198 -0.19 1.47 -6.05
N ASN A 199 -1.42 2.00 -6.00
CA ASN A 199 -2.03 2.81 -7.06
C ASN A 199 -2.21 2.08 -8.40
N ASP A 200 -2.36 0.75 -8.38
CA ASP A 200 -2.77 -0.02 -9.56
C ASP A 200 -4.30 0.08 -9.70
N ILE A 201 -4.74 1.20 -10.29
CA ILE A 201 -6.15 1.62 -10.26
C ILE A 201 -7.10 0.73 -11.04
N ALA A 202 -6.60 -0.09 -11.95
CA ALA A 202 -7.38 -1.05 -12.74
C ALA A 202 -7.41 -2.46 -12.13
N LEU A 203 -6.61 -2.76 -11.09
CA LEU A 203 -6.55 -4.07 -10.44
C LEU A 203 -7.89 -4.39 -9.77
N THR A 204 -8.58 -5.44 -10.24
CA THR A 204 -9.94 -5.79 -9.77
C THR A 204 -9.95 -6.93 -8.76
N GLU A 205 -9.01 -7.87 -8.90
CA GLU A 205 -8.92 -9.04 -8.04
C GLU A 205 -7.47 -9.45 -7.81
N ILE A 206 -7.21 -10.06 -6.65
CA ILE A 206 -5.92 -10.63 -6.30
C ILE A 206 -6.09 -11.90 -5.46
N THR A 207 -5.28 -12.92 -5.76
CA THR A 207 -5.18 -14.13 -4.94
C THR A 207 -3.75 -14.27 -4.43
N ILE A 208 -3.57 -14.21 -3.12
CA ILE A 208 -2.24 -14.33 -2.49
C ILE A 208 -1.87 -15.80 -2.36
N PRO A 209 -0.68 -16.24 -2.82
CA PRO A 209 -0.26 -17.63 -2.74
C PRO A 209 0.05 -18.05 -1.29
N GLU A 210 -0.16 -19.33 -0.97
CA GLU A 210 0.01 -19.89 0.38
C GLU A 210 1.42 -19.72 0.97
N THR A 211 2.40 -19.49 0.11
CA THR A 211 3.81 -19.26 0.48
C THR A 211 4.10 -17.87 1.04
N VAL A 212 3.20 -16.90 0.80
CA VAL A 212 3.30 -15.53 1.33
C VAL A 212 2.50 -15.46 2.64
N THR A 213 3.12 -15.09 3.73
CA THR A 213 2.52 -15.16 5.08
C THR A 213 2.15 -13.82 5.70
N SER A 214 2.38 -12.71 5.00
CA SER A 214 1.97 -11.37 5.44
C SER A 214 1.67 -10.47 4.24
N ILE A 215 0.76 -9.51 4.44
CA ILE A 215 0.51 -8.45 3.47
C ILE A 215 1.29 -7.22 3.96
N PRO A 216 2.26 -6.72 3.19
CA PRO A 216 3.11 -5.63 3.63
C PRO A 216 2.42 -4.26 3.57
N ASP A 217 3.10 -3.25 4.11
CA ASP A 217 2.63 -1.88 4.15
C ASP A 217 2.34 -1.35 2.73
N PHE A 218 1.22 -0.66 2.58
CA PHE A 218 0.77 -0.01 1.35
C PHE A 218 0.68 -0.92 0.12
N CYS A 219 0.71 -2.26 0.27
CA CYS A 219 0.82 -3.22 -0.83
C CYS A 219 -0.20 -2.98 -1.94
N PHE A 220 -1.46 -2.77 -1.59
CA PHE A 220 -2.58 -2.49 -2.49
C PHE A 220 -3.23 -1.12 -2.21
N TYR A 221 -2.47 -0.20 -1.62
CA TYR A 221 -2.94 1.16 -1.36
C TYR A 221 -3.39 1.83 -2.66
N GLY A 222 -4.59 2.43 -2.67
CA GLY A 222 -5.07 3.16 -3.83
C GLY A 222 -5.50 2.31 -5.02
N CYS A 223 -5.55 0.96 -4.90
CA CYS A 223 -6.12 0.08 -5.93
C CYS A 223 -7.64 0.26 -5.98
N SER A 224 -8.09 1.37 -6.56
CA SER A 224 -9.48 1.84 -6.46
C SER A 224 -10.53 0.94 -7.11
N ALA A 225 -10.12 0.01 -7.99
CA ALA A 225 -10.99 -1.01 -8.59
C ALA A 225 -10.97 -2.35 -7.81
N LEU A 226 -10.03 -2.54 -6.84
CA LEU A 226 -9.85 -3.82 -6.15
C LEU A 226 -11.05 -4.13 -5.25
N SER A 227 -11.88 -5.06 -5.70
CA SER A 227 -13.11 -5.47 -5.03
C SER A 227 -13.06 -6.91 -4.51
N SER A 228 -12.11 -7.72 -4.96
CA SER A 228 -11.96 -9.13 -4.58
C SER A 228 -10.53 -9.45 -4.17
N VAL A 229 -10.37 -9.91 -2.93
CA VAL A 229 -9.09 -10.37 -2.38
C VAL A 229 -9.28 -11.76 -1.79
N THR A 230 -8.50 -12.72 -2.28
CA THR A 230 -8.47 -14.08 -1.73
C THR A 230 -7.19 -14.28 -0.94
N LEU A 231 -7.34 -14.48 0.36
CA LEU A 231 -6.28 -14.82 1.29
C LEU A 231 -6.48 -16.24 1.82
N HIS A 232 -5.39 -16.91 2.15
CA HIS A 232 -5.39 -18.17 2.88
C HIS A 232 -5.20 -17.94 4.38
N ASP A 233 -5.52 -18.95 5.20
CA ASP A 233 -5.53 -18.83 6.67
C ASP A 233 -4.15 -18.64 7.32
N ASN A 234 -3.03 -18.84 6.57
CA ASN A 234 -1.67 -18.68 7.12
C ASN A 234 -1.17 -17.22 7.11
N ILE A 235 -1.96 -16.24 6.66
CA ILE A 235 -1.58 -14.82 6.74
C ILE A 235 -1.58 -14.42 8.21
N THR A 236 -0.44 -13.97 8.71
CA THR A 236 -0.21 -13.61 10.12
C THR A 236 -0.37 -12.14 10.41
N GLY A 237 -0.33 -11.27 9.39
CA GLY A 237 -0.44 -9.83 9.58
C GLY A 237 -0.83 -9.07 8.32
N ILE A 238 -1.44 -7.92 8.54
CA ILE A 238 -1.84 -6.95 7.50
C ILE A 238 -1.21 -5.61 7.86
N GLY A 239 -0.32 -5.13 7.01
CA GLY A 239 0.50 -3.94 7.23
C GLY A 239 -0.27 -2.62 7.09
N GLU A 240 0.45 -1.53 7.36
CA GLU A 240 -0.05 -0.16 7.29
C GLU A 240 -0.64 0.15 5.91
N GLY A 241 -1.88 0.65 5.88
CA GLY A 241 -2.52 1.07 4.64
C GLY A 241 -2.64 0.00 3.55
N ALA A 242 -2.45 -1.28 3.87
CA ALA A 242 -2.30 -2.37 2.89
C ALA A 242 -3.45 -2.46 1.89
N PHE A 243 -4.67 -2.16 2.30
CA PHE A 243 -5.88 -2.15 1.46
C PHE A 243 -6.62 -0.79 1.51
N ALA A 244 -5.97 0.26 1.97
CA ALA A 244 -6.62 1.56 2.02
C ALA A 244 -6.97 2.07 0.62
N MET A 245 -8.10 2.78 0.50
CA MET A 245 -8.62 3.36 -0.76
C MET A 245 -8.93 2.30 -1.84
N THR A 246 -9.35 1.09 -1.43
CA THR A 246 -9.81 0.03 -2.34
C THR A 246 -11.34 -0.02 -2.43
N ALA A 247 -11.85 -0.78 -3.42
CA ALA A 247 -13.29 -0.98 -3.61
C ALA A 247 -13.88 -2.13 -2.78
N LEU A 248 -13.16 -2.64 -1.78
CA LEU A 248 -13.60 -3.78 -0.97
C LEU A 248 -14.90 -3.49 -0.23
N GLU A 249 -15.94 -4.29 -0.50
CA GLU A 249 -17.22 -4.28 0.20
C GLU A 249 -17.34 -5.38 1.25
N LYS A 250 -16.52 -6.42 1.10
CA LYS A 250 -16.42 -7.57 2.01
C LYS A 250 -14.96 -7.98 2.15
N PHE A 251 -14.61 -8.41 3.34
CA PHE A 251 -13.28 -8.96 3.61
C PHE A 251 -13.33 -9.98 4.73
N THR A 252 -12.53 -11.03 4.62
CA THR A 252 -12.38 -12.05 5.66
C THR A 252 -10.97 -11.96 6.24
N ILE A 253 -10.86 -11.67 7.53
CA ILE A 253 -9.58 -11.68 8.23
C ILE A 253 -9.14 -13.13 8.39
N PRO A 254 -7.91 -13.50 7.94
CA PRO A 254 -7.37 -14.85 8.06
C PRO A 254 -7.28 -15.34 9.50
N ALA A 255 -7.47 -16.65 9.71
CA ALA A 255 -7.52 -17.23 11.05
C ALA A 255 -6.19 -17.13 11.84
N ALA A 256 -5.03 -17.11 11.16
CA ALA A 256 -3.72 -16.92 11.78
C ALA A 256 -3.34 -15.44 11.98
N CYS A 257 -4.17 -14.48 11.55
CA CYS A 257 -3.84 -13.07 11.65
C CYS A 257 -3.75 -12.62 13.11
N THR A 258 -2.64 -12.00 13.48
CA THR A 258 -2.37 -11.54 14.85
C THR A 258 -2.36 -10.01 14.98
N TYR A 259 -2.07 -9.29 13.89
CA TYR A 259 -2.09 -7.83 13.88
C TYR A 259 -2.67 -7.28 12.57
N ILE A 260 -3.29 -6.11 12.68
CA ILE A 260 -3.77 -5.29 11.57
C ILE A 260 -3.32 -3.88 11.87
N ASP A 261 -2.46 -3.32 11.00
CA ASP A 261 -1.79 -2.07 11.29
C ASP A 261 -2.66 -0.84 10.96
N GLN A 262 -2.12 0.33 11.23
CA GLN A 262 -2.84 1.58 11.07
C GLN A 262 -3.34 1.78 9.63
N ILE A 263 -4.51 2.43 9.49
CA ILE A 263 -5.16 2.74 8.22
C ILE A 263 -5.34 1.56 7.24
N ALA A 264 -5.12 0.30 7.66
CA ALA A 264 -5.06 -0.87 6.77
C ALA A 264 -6.25 -0.99 5.82
N PHE A 265 -7.45 -0.59 6.24
CA PHE A 265 -8.69 -0.60 5.45
C PHE A 265 -9.38 0.78 5.42
N ALA A 266 -8.64 1.85 5.63
CA ALA A 266 -9.22 3.20 5.55
C ALA A 266 -9.76 3.48 4.14
N GLN A 267 -10.88 4.19 4.05
CA GLN A 267 -11.52 4.58 2.79
C GLN A 267 -11.93 3.41 1.88
N THR A 268 -12.15 2.21 2.45
CA THR A 268 -12.79 1.10 1.73
C THR A 268 -14.31 1.24 1.71
N LYS A 269 -15.01 0.37 0.97
CA LYS A 269 -16.46 0.28 0.97
C LYS A 269 -17.03 -0.70 2.01
N LEU A 270 -16.20 -1.22 2.90
CA LEU A 270 -16.63 -2.13 3.97
C LEU A 270 -17.68 -1.44 4.85
N SER A 271 -18.77 -2.10 5.15
CA SER A 271 -19.78 -1.66 6.10
C SER A 271 -19.70 -2.41 7.44
N TYR A 272 -19.02 -3.53 7.43
CA TYR A 272 -18.74 -4.33 8.63
C TYR A 272 -17.47 -5.15 8.45
N ILE A 273 -16.93 -5.64 9.57
CA ILE A 273 -15.83 -6.60 9.60
C ILE A 273 -16.01 -7.59 10.76
N LYS A 274 -15.66 -8.86 10.52
CA LYS A 274 -15.52 -9.86 11.56
C LYS A 274 -14.06 -10.08 11.88
N ILE A 275 -13.67 -9.81 13.12
CA ILE A 275 -12.28 -9.91 13.58
C ILE A 275 -12.13 -11.12 14.51
N PRO A 276 -11.30 -12.11 14.16
CA PRO A 276 -11.08 -13.29 14.99
C PRO A 276 -10.29 -12.93 16.27
N SER A 277 -10.44 -13.72 17.31
CA SER A 277 -9.75 -13.52 18.61
C SER A 277 -8.25 -13.70 18.55
N THR A 278 -7.72 -14.24 17.45
CA THR A 278 -6.28 -14.33 17.18
C THR A 278 -5.66 -12.94 16.94
N VAL A 279 -6.43 -11.95 16.48
CA VAL A 279 -5.96 -10.58 16.32
C VAL A 279 -5.83 -9.93 17.70
N THR A 280 -4.60 -9.63 18.10
CA THR A 280 -4.26 -9.02 19.39
C THR A 280 -3.97 -7.51 19.28
N GLU A 281 -3.63 -7.03 18.07
CA GLU A 281 -3.27 -5.64 17.81
C GLU A 281 -4.04 -5.09 16.60
N ILE A 282 -4.69 -3.93 16.77
CA ILE A 282 -5.36 -3.21 15.70
C ILE A 282 -4.88 -1.75 15.79
N GLY A 283 -4.24 -1.30 14.72
CA GLY A 283 -3.69 0.04 14.60
C GLY A 283 -4.76 1.13 14.46
N ASP A 284 -4.35 2.37 14.65
CA ASP A 284 -5.24 3.53 14.56
C ASP A 284 -5.86 3.63 13.15
N LEU A 285 -7.16 3.96 13.11
CA LEU A 285 -7.88 4.20 11.87
C LEU A 285 -7.95 2.99 10.91
N ALA A 286 -7.65 1.78 11.41
CA ALA A 286 -7.58 0.57 10.58
C ALA A 286 -8.89 0.27 9.84
N PHE A 287 -10.05 0.52 10.45
CA PHE A 287 -11.37 0.23 9.88
C PHE A 287 -12.37 1.37 10.11
N GLY A 288 -13.37 1.45 9.21
CA GLY A 288 -14.53 2.30 9.40
C GLY A 288 -14.28 3.80 9.23
N TYR A 289 -13.16 4.19 8.64
CA TYR A 289 -12.83 5.59 8.38
C TYR A 289 -12.98 5.93 6.90
N ARG A 290 -13.70 7.04 6.62
CA ARG A 290 -13.94 7.56 5.28
C ARG A 290 -13.78 9.07 5.24
N LEU A 291 -13.55 9.62 4.05
CA LEU A 291 -13.59 11.07 3.86
C LEU A 291 -15.03 11.57 4.02
N ASN A 292 -15.20 12.60 4.82
CA ASN A 292 -16.46 13.32 4.98
C ASN A 292 -16.63 14.38 3.87
N VAL A 293 -17.72 15.10 3.90
CA VAL A 293 -18.03 16.18 2.93
C VAL A 293 -17.05 17.37 2.94
N ARG A 294 -16.09 17.38 3.86
CA ARG A 294 -15.03 18.40 3.98
C ARG A 294 -13.66 17.83 3.63
N ASP A 295 -13.61 16.64 3.02
CA ASP A 295 -12.39 15.89 2.73
C ASP A 295 -11.53 15.61 3.99
N GLU A 296 -12.18 15.50 5.17
CA GLU A 296 -11.54 15.09 6.40
C GLU A 296 -11.84 13.60 6.66
N LEU A 297 -10.84 12.85 7.10
CA LEU A 297 -11.04 11.47 7.49
C LEU A 297 -11.85 11.41 8.78
N ALA A 298 -12.98 10.74 8.75
CA ALA A 298 -13.91 10.63 9.86
C ALA A 298 -14.41 9.20 10.04
N ALA A 299 -14.70 8.83 11.30
CA ALA A 299 -15.30 7.55 11.62
C ALA A 299 -16.73 7.47 11.06
N ASP A 300 -17.03 6.41 10.34
CA ASP A 300 -18.39 6.04 9.93
C ASP A 300 -19.08 5.33 11.10
N GLN A 301 -19.91 6.06 11.82
CA GLN A 301 -20.61 5.53 13.00
C GLN A 301 -21.58 4.38 12.67
N SER A 302 -21.91 4.15 11.40
CA SER A 302 -22.72 3.01 10.97
C SER A 302 -21.89 1.72 10.80
N PHE A 303 -20.55 1.83 10.83
CA PHE A 303 -19.67 0.68 10.68
C PHE A 303 -19.82 -0.30 11.84
N THR A 304 -19.87 -1.60 11.53
CA THR A 304 -20.09 -2.64 12.53
C THR A 304 -18.89 -3.57 12.64
N ILE A 305 -18.41 -3.78 13.85
CA ILE A 305 -17.32 -4.71 14.17
C ILE A 305 -17.88 -5.89 14.94
N TYR A 306 -17.66 -7.09 14.41
CA TYR A 306 -17.98 -8.35 15.08
C TYR A 306 -16.71 -8.93 15.68
N GLY A 307 -16.76 -9.33 16.95
CA GLY A 307 -15.62 -9.90 17.67
C GLY A 307 -16.01 -10.54 18.99
N ASP A 308 -15.05 -11.13 19.68
CA ASP A 308 -15.29 -11.70 21.01
C ASP A 308 -15.24 -10.61 22.09
N ILE A 309 -16.01 -10.79 23.16
CA ILE A 309 -15.97 -9.90 24.33
C ILE A 309 -14.56 -9.94 24.95
N GLY A 310 -14.01 -8.78 25.28
CA GLY A 310 -12.66 -8.64 25.83
C GLY A 310 -11.54 -8.70 24.80
N SER A 311 -11.86 -8.84 23.50
CA SER A 311 -10.85 -8.89 22.43
C SER A 311 -10.34 -7.49 22.01
N ALA A 312 -9.29 -7.48 21.19
CA ALA A 312 -8.81 -6.27 20.54
C ALA A 312 -9.89 -5.62 19.65
N ALA A 313 -10.79 -6.41 19.05
CA ALA A 313 -11.91 -5.91 18.26
C ALA A 313 -12.87 -5.06 19.09
N GLU A 314 -13.22 -5.49 20.31
CA GLU A 314 -14.07 -4.71 21.22
C GLU A 314 -13.35 -3.44 21.67
N THR A 315 -12.09 -3.55 22.05
CA THR A 315 -11.27 -2.42 22.47
C THR A 315 -11.19 -1.37 21.38
N TYR A 316 -10.87 -1.78 20.14
CA TYR A 316 -10.82 -0.89 18.99
C TYR A 316 -12.15 -0.21 18.70
N ALA A 317 -13.25 -0.98 18.69
CA ALA A 317 -14.60 -0.43 18.40
C ALA A 317 -15.06 0.65 19.39
N LYS A 318 -14.62 0.55 20.65
CA LYS A 318 -15.05 1.41 21.77
C LYS A 318 -14.00 2.45 22.19
N ASP A 319 -12.92 2.61 21.46
CA ASP A 319 -11.86 3.55 21.78
C ASP A 319 -12.26 4.99 21.47
N VAL A 320 -12.97 5.59 22.41
CA VAL A 320 -13.44 6.99 22.35
C VAL A 320 -12.29 7.99 22.28
N ALA A 321 -11.12 7.67 22.86
CA ALA A 321 -9.97 8.54 22.88
C ALA A 321 -9.40 8.78 21.47
N ASN A 322 -9.48 7.75 20.61
CA ASN A 322 -9.12 7.83 19.20
C ASN A 322 -10.32 8.14 18.28
N GLY A 323 -11.50 8.44 18.84
CA GLY A 323 -12.70 8.80 18.09
C GLY A 323 -13.48 7.60 17.55
N ASN A 324 -13.13 6.39 17.96
CA ASN A 324 -13.84 5.17 17.58
C ASN A 324 -15.17 5.07 18.35
N LEU A 325 -16.26 5.13 17.64
CA LEU A 325 -17.62 4.95 18.17
C LEU A 325 -18.37 4.02 17.21
N PHE A 326 -17.77 2.85 16.95
CA PHE A 326 -18.34 1.86 16.04
C PHE A 326 -19.35 0.96 16.75
N ASN A 327 -20.27 0.40 15.98
CA ASN A 327 -21.17 -0.64 16.51
C ASN A 327 -20.35 -1.90 16.78
N PHE A 328 -20.37 -2.38 18.03
CA PHE A 328 -19.74 -3.65 18.38
C PHE A 328 -20.83 -4.72 18.63
N ILE A 329 -20.68 -5.87 17.99
CA ILE A 329 -21.55 -7.03 18.19
C ILE A 329 -20.68 -8.24 18.57
N ALA A 330 -20.94 -8.78 19.76
CA ALA A 330 -20.24 -9.96 20.27
C ALA A 330 -20.64 -11.23 19.49
N ILE A 331 -19.63 -12.01 19.03
CA ILE A 331 -19.88 -13.21 18.22
C ILE A 331 -20.61 -14.28 19.02
N GLY A 332 -20.44 -14.35 20.36
CA GLY A 332 -21.14 -15.30 21.24
C GLY A 332 -22.61 -15.01 21.46
N ASP A 333 -23.07 -13.78 21.23
CA ASP A 333 -24.48 -13.37 21.47
C ASP A 333 -25.43 -13.73 20.31
N VAL A 334 -24.91 -14.10 19.14
CA VAL A 334 -25.69 -14.43 17.95
C VAL A 334 -26.44 -15.76 18.10
N ALA A 335 -26.03 -16.64 19.04
CA ALA A 335 -26.72 -17.90 19.31
C ALA A 335 -28.14 -17.72 19.91
N ASN A 336 -28.47 -16.53 20.42
CA ASN A 336 -29.78 -16.23 21.03
C ASN A 336 -30.71 -15.35 20.19
N GLN A 337 -30.28 -14.91 18.99
CA GLN A 337 -31.11 -14.08 18.10
C GLN A 337 -31.59 -14.78 16.83
N THR A 338 -31.56 -16.13 16.78
CA THR A 338 -32.23 -16.88 15.72
C THR A 338 -33.68 -17.15 16.08
N THR A 339 -34.52 -16.11 16.07
CA THR A 339 -35.96 -16.25 15.79
C THR A 339 -36.40 -15.08 14.94
N ASP A 340 -36.93 -15.45 13.76
CA ASP A 340 -37.65 -14.64 12.77
C ASP A 340 -36.83 -14.03 11.60
N VAL A 341 -36.28 -14.91 10.74
CA VAL A 341 -36.40 -14.70 9.30
C VAL A 341 -36.95 -16.02 8.72
N THR A 342 -38.22 -16.16 8.72
CA THR A 342 -38.94 -17.17 7.96
C THR A 342 -38.83 -16.84 6.49
N THR A 343 -37.94 -17.53 5.78
CA THR A 343 -37.89 -17.54 4.31
C THR A 343 -39.14 -18.26 3.81
N THR A 344 -40.18 -17.53 3.42
CA THR A 344 -41.25 -18.06 2.61
C THR A 344 -40.74 -18.25 1.18
N ALA A 345 -40.34 -19.46 0.87
CA ALA A 345 -40.25 -19.91 -0.51
C ALA A 345 -41.71 -20.02 -1.04
N LYS A 346 -42.02 -19.19 -2.03
CA LYS A 346 -43.30 -19.22 -2.74
C LYS A 346 -43.21 -20.28 -3.82
N SER A 347 -43.95 -21.41 -3.64
CA SER A 347 -44.33 -22.30 -4.72
C SER A 347 -45.66 -21.80 -5.29
N GLU A 348 -45.72 -21.63 -6.59
CA GLU A 348 -46.95 -21.37 -7.36
C GLU A 348 -47.82 -22.60 -7.37
N ASP A 349 -49.11 -22.42 -7.00
CA ASP A 349 -50.28 -22.97 -7.71
C ASP A 349 -51.54 -22.38 -7.10
N ALA A 350 -52.40 -21.85 -7.94
CA ALA A 350 -53.74 -21.33 -7.69
C ALA A 350 -54.77 -22.44 -7.96
N PRO A 351 -56.15 -22.25 -7.83
CA PRO A 351 -56.94 -21.25 -7.13
C PRO A 351 -58.10 -21.89 -6.31
N ASP A 352 -58.81 -21.20 -5.45
CA ASP A 352 -60.27 -20.94 -5.52
C ASP A 352 -60.89 -20.43 -4.20
N ALA A 353 -61.67 -19.39 -4.37
CA ALA A 353 -62.97 -18.97 -3.78
C ALA A 353 -63.24 -18.87 -2.25
N ALA A 354 -63.71 -17.69 -1.96
CA ALA A 354 -64.92 -17.30 -1.15
C ALA A 354 -64.77 -17.00 0.35
N ASP A 355 -65.05 -15.73 0.59
CA ASP A 355 -66.12 -15.16 1.46
C ASP A 355 -65.86 -14.84 2.95
N SER A 356 -66.19 -13.59 3.22
CA SER A 356 -66.87 -12.92 4.30
C SER A 356 -66.16 -12.47 5.59
N THR A 357 -66.29 -11.17 5.70
CA THR A 357 -66.79 -10.33 6.87
C THR A 357 -65.88 -10.13 8.10
N ASP A 358 -65.56 -8.87 8.23
CA ASP A 358 -65.84 -7.93 9.34
C ASP A 358 -65.12 -8.07 10.70
N GLU A 359 -64.46 -7.12 11.13
CA GLU A 359 -64.74 -6.10 12.14
C GLU A 359 -63.53 -5.30 12.60
N THR A 360 -63.75 -4.01 12.61
CA THR A 360 -62.96 -2.90 13.10
C THR A 360 -62.73 -2.95 14.60
N THR A 361 -61.53 -2.69 15.12
CA THR A 361 -61.37 -2.02 16.42
C THR A 361 -60.10 -1.14 16.44
N THR A 362 -60.34 0.15 16.42
CA THR A 362 -59.39 1.22 16.68
C THR A 362 -59.06 1.33 18.16
N THR A 363 -57.78 1.32 18.53
CA THR A 363 -57.35 1.81 19.84
C THR A 363 -56.19 2.79 19.68
N THR A 364 -56.50 4.04 19.86
CA THR A 364 -55.60 5.17 19.98
C THR A 364 -54.89 5.17 21.33
N THR A 365 -53.57 5.12 21.36
CA THR A 365 -52.80 5.48 22.55
C THR A 365 -51.88 6.65 22.23
N LYS A 366 -52.10 7.73 22.96
CA LYS A 366 -51.30 8.97 22.97
C LYS A 366 -49.86 8.72 23.37
N ALA A 367 -48.92 9.09 22.55
CA ALA A 367 -47.51 9.23 22.93
C ALA A 367 -47.25 10.65 23.46
N SER A 368 -46.65 10.73 24.62
CA SER A 368 -46.19 11.97 25.23
C SER A 368 -44.87 12.42 24.56
N GLU A 369 -44.83 13.65 24.09
CA GLU A 369 -43.60 14.35 23.68
C GLU A 369 -42.68 14.53 24.91
N SER A 370 -41.45 13.97 24.82
CA SER A 370 -40.34 14.39 25.64
C SER A 370 -39.33 15.09 24.72
N ALA A 371 -39.01 16.34 25.06
CA ALA A 371 -38.09 17.19 24.35
C ALA A 371 -36.70 16.56 24.23
N LEU A 372 -36.24 16.33 23.00
CA LEU A 372 -34.90 15.90 22.69
C LEU A 372 -33.99 17.17 22.64
N THR A 373 -33.19 17.39 23.64
CA THR A 373 -32.08 18.34 23.59
C THR A 373 -31.00 17.77 22.67
N THR A 374 -30.84 18.37 21.52
CA THR A 374 -29.72 18.13 20.61
C THR A 374 -28.43 18.62 21.23
N THR A 375 -27.63 17.74 21.80
CA THR A 375 -26.23 18.00 22.06
C THR A 375 -25.44 17.77 20.77
N GLU A 376 -24.78 18.81 20.27
CA GLU A 376 -23.79 18.68 19.19
C GLU A 376 -22.75 17.59 19.53
N PRO A 377 -22.41 16.70 18.57
CA PRO A 377 -21.36 15.71 18.84
C PRO A 377 -20.02 16.40 19.03
N ALA A 378 -19.31 16.04 20.10
CA ALA A 378 -17.98 16.53 20.41
C ALA A 378 -17.04 16.27 19.22
N LYS A 379 -16.34 17.31 18.76
CA LYS A 379 -15.31 17.20 17.71
C LYS A 379 -14.20 16.26 18.19
N ALA A 380 -14.10 15.11 17.57
CA ALA A 380 -12.93 14.22 17.72
C ALA A 380 -11.72 14.94 17.13
N VAL A 381 -10.78 15.37 17.98
CA VAL A 381 -9.51 15.94 17.56
C VAL A 381 -8.51 14.81 17.51
N LEU A 382 -8.06 14.46 16.30
CA LEU A 382 -7.03 13.42 16.08
C LEU A 382 -5.74 13.76 16.85
N PRO A 383 -5.03 12.76 17.42
CA PRO A 383 -3.72 12.93 18.02
C PRO A 383 -2.73 13.59 17.03
N SER A 384 -1.87 14.48 17.50
CA SER A 384 -1.00 15.30 16.64
C SER A 384 -0.05 14.49 15.74
N LYS A 385 0.41 13.32 16.18
CA LYS A 385 1.26 12.42 15.39
C LYS A 385 0.51 11.80 14.21
N THR A 386 -0.69 11.29 14.46
CA THR A 386 -1.54 10.65 13.44
C THR A 386 -2.02 11.68 12.41
N ARG A 387 -2.32 12.89 12.85
CA ARG A 387 -2.72 14.00 11.97
C ARG A 387 -1.60 14.39 11.00
N ASN A 388 -0.35 14.43 11.44
CA ASN A 388 0.80 14.76 10.58
C ASN A 388 1.09 13.64 9.56
N LEU A 389 0.97 12.38 9.95
CA LEU A 389 1.16 11.24 9.05
C LEU A 389 0.06 11.20 7.97
N MET A 390 -1.20 11.40 8.37
CA MET A 390 -2.32 11.45 7.43
C MET A 390 -2.26 12.63 6.46
N ILE A 391 -1.85 13.80 6.91
CA ILE A 391 -1.64 14.96 6.03
C ILE A 391 -0.55 14.62 5.00
N THR A 392 0.49 13.87 5.38
CA THR A 392 1.56 13.46 4.46
C THR A 392 1.04 12.44 3.44
N VAL A 393 0.27 11.42 3.86
CA VAL A 393 -0.31 10.40 2.97
C VAL A 393 -1.37 11.00 2.04
N ILE A 394 -2.24 11.88 2.56
CA ILE A 394 -3.26 12.59 1.77
C ILE A 394 -2.60 13.63 0.85
N ALA A 395 -1.55 14.33 1.31
CA ALA A 395 -0.82 15.29 0.49
C ALA A 395 -0.10 14.64 -0.70
N CYS A 396 0.44 13.42 -0.55
CA CYS A 396 1.00 12.66 -1.67
C CYS A 396 -0.09 12.28 -2.69
N GLY A 397 -1.26 11.79 -2.25
CA GLY A 397 -2.39 11.49 -3.14
C GLY A 397 -3.01 12.75 -3.78
N ALA A 398 -3.14 13.84 -3.02
CA ALA A 398 -3.67 15.11 -3.53
C ALA A 398 -2.71 15.81 -4.48
N ALA A 399 -1.39 15.70 -4.28
CA ALA A 399 -0.40 16.26 -5.21
C ALA A 399 -0.47 15.59 -6.59
N VAL A 400 -0.71 14.28 -6.63
CA VAL A 400 -0.95 13.53 -7.89
C VAL A 400 -2.24 14.00 -8.56
N LEU A 401 -3.33 14.16 -7.80
CA LEU A 401 -4.61 14.63 -8.34
C LEU A 401 -4.52 16.07 -8.85
N ILE A 402 -3.83 16.96 -8.13
CA ILE A 402 -3.59 18.35 -8.55
C ILE A 402 -2.70 18.39 -9.80
N GLY A 403 -1.68 17.53 -9.89
CA GLY A 403 -0.84 17.38 -11.09
C GLY A 403 -1.64 16.93 -12.30
N ILE A 404 -2.51 15.93 -12.16
CA ILE A 404 -3.40 15.45 -13.22
C ILE A 404 -4.40 16.54 -13.63
N ILE A 405 -5.03 17.23 -12.70
CA ILE A 405 -5.97 18.34 -13.00
C ILE A 405 -5.24 19.48 -13.70
N ALA A 406 -4.02 19.84 -13.26
CA ALA A 406 -3.23 20.87 -13.92
C ALA A 406 -2.85 20.48 -15.35
N ALA A 407 -2.49 19.22 -15.60
CA ALA A 407 -2.20 18.69 -16.94
C ALA A 407 -3.45 18.70 -17.83
N ILE A 408 -4.60 18.25 -17.33
CA ILE A 408 -5.88 18.29 -18.06
C ILE A 408 -6.27 19.75 -18.39
N VAL A 409 -6.15 20.67 -17.45
CA VAL A 409 -6.43 22.10 -17.68
C VAL A 409 -5.47 22.71 -18.69
N ALA A 410 -4.20 22.32 -18.69
CA ALA A 410 -3.22 22.76 -19.69
C ALA A 410 -3.56 22.26 -21.11
N VAL A 411 -3.97 20.98 -21.24
CA VAL A 411 -4.42 20.39 -22.51
C VAL A 411 -5.69 21.07 -23.03
N LEU A 412 -6.69 21.28 -22.16
CA LEU A 412 -7.94 21.95 -22.53
C LEU A 412 -7.72 23.43 -22.91
N ARG A 413 -6.75 24.12 -22.30
CA ARG A 413 -6.38 25.50 -22.71
C ARG A 413 -5.67 25.55 -24.06
N LYS A 414 -4.89 24.51 -24.41
CA LYS A 414 -4.27 24.40 -25.75
C LYS A 414 -5.29 24.14 -26.84
N GLN A 415 -6.30 23.29 -26.59
CA GLN A 415 -7.39 23.03 -27.55
C GLN A 415 -8.33 24.24 -27.79
N LYS A 416 -8.42 25.18 -26.83
CA LYS A 416 -9.19 26.41 -27.01
C LYS A 416 -8.46 27.50 -27.80
N LYS A 417 -7.17 27.34 -28.10
CA LYS A 417 -6.36 28.31 -28.85
C LYS A 417 -6.02 27.86 -30.28
N SER A 418 -6.42 26.66 -30.68
CA SER A 418 -6.46 26.18 -32.08
C SER A 418 -7.87 26.27 -32.63
#